data_bcd1f681ee0d2ff463eaf5a01c13810d
#
_entry.id   bcd1f681ee0d2ff463eaf5a01c13810d
#
_cell.length_a   1.000
_cell.length_b   1.000
_cell.length_c   1.000
_cell.angle_alpha   90.00
_cell.angle_beta   90.00
_cell.angle_gamma   90.00
#
_symmetry.space_group_name_H-M   'P 1'
#
loop_
_entity.id
_entity.type
_entity.pdbx_description
1 polymer ?
#
loop_
_entity_poly.entity_id
_entity_poly.type
_entity_poly.pdbx_seq_one_letter_code
_entity_poly.pdbx_strand_id
1 'polypeptide(L)'
;MPRWPSDYQTGCIRERFIRENICLIDSVIKFSKANNVPGLLLFLDFEKAFDTLEWPLNRKTFQYFGFSQSLLNWLKVFYCNSENCILNNGWASNFFELNWGVRQGCPLSPYLFILSVEVLTNAIRHKKEICGVIVKDKEIKLSQYANDMTLILDGSEESFLESLKIIDYFGKISSLRLNSKKTEALWIGASADWDFKLCPEMAKKKQSER
;
A
#
# COMPACT_ATOMS: atom_id res chain seq x y z
N MET A 1 -13.17 -17.04 5.79
CA MET A 1 -13.12 -15.73 5.09
C MET A 1 -12.04 -14.88 5.72
N PRO A 2 -11.22 -14.18 4.93
CA PRO A 2 -10.26 -13.25 5.49
C PRO A 2 -11.00 -12.16 6.27
N ARG A 3 -10.45 -11.79 7.44
CA ARG A 3 -11.01 -10.73 8.28
C ARG A 3 -10.72 -9.37 7.63
N TRP A 4 -11.75 -8.58 7.39
CA TRP A 4 -11.60 -7.21 6.90
C TRP A 4 -12.35 -6.23 7.82
N PRO A 5 -11.80 -5.06 8.09
CA PRO A 5 -10.44 -4.62 7.80
C PRO A 5 -9.41 -5.34 8.68
N SER A 6 -8.19 -5.53 8.14
CA SER A 6 -7.07 -6.07 8.94
C SER A 6 -6.63 -5.07 10.02
N ASP A 7 -5.90 -5.55 11.04
CA ASP A 7 -5.39 -4.69 12.10
C ASP A 7 -4.26 -3.76 11.65
N TYR A 8 -3.73 -3.98 10.44
CA TYR A 8 -2.64 -3.20 9.85
C TYR A 8 -3.09 -1.93 9.13
N GLN A 9 -4.34 -1.92 8.62
CA GLN A 9 -4.92 -0.75 7.96
C GLN A 9 -5.61 0.14 8.99
N THR A 10 -5.15 1.38 9.10
CA THR A 10 -5.74 2.37 9.99
C THR A 10 -6.41 3.54 9.26
N GLY A 11 -6.15 3.70 7.96
CA GLY A 11 -6.75 4.75 7.15
C GLY A 11 -8.24 4.53 6.89
N CYS A 12 -9.05 5.57 7.02
CA CYS A 12 -10.49 5.59 6.76
C CYS A 12 -11.30 4.51 7.52
N ILE A 13 -10.78 3.99 8.61
CA ILE A 13 -11.45 3.03 9.50
C ILE A 13 -11.85 3.75 10.78
N ARG A 14 -13.13 3.56 11.19
CA ARG A 14 -13.62 4.14 12.42
C ARG A 14 -12.78 3.70 13.62
N GLU A 15 -12.48 4.64 14.53
CA GLU A 15 -11.72 4.40 15.77
C GLU A 15 -10.26 3.98 15.55
N ARG A 16 -9.71 4.15 14.33
CA ARG A 16 -8.29 3.97 14.01
C ARG A 16 -7.69 5.30 13.56
N PHE A 17 -6.46 5.56 13.95
CA PHE A 17 -5.81 6.86 13.75
C PHE A 17 -4.40 6.69 13.19
N ILE A 18 -3.97 7.62 12.33
CA ILE A 18 -2.61 7.67 11.78
C ILE A 18 -1.53 7.64 12.87
N ARG A 19 -1.84 8.17 14.06
CA ARG A 19 -0.94 8.14 15.20
C ARG A 19 -0.51 6.71 15.56
N GLU A 20 -1.36 5.73 15.38
CA GLU A 20 -1.04 4.31 15.68
C GLU A 20 0.08 3.81 14.78
N ASN A 21 0.07 4.18 13.50
CA ASN A 21 1.13 3.83 12.54
C ASN A 21 2.46 4.51 12.93
N ILE A 22 2.41 5.80 13.26
CA ILE A 22 3.59 6.57 13.67
C ILE A 22 4.19 5.99 14.95
N CYS A 23 3.37 5.71 15.96
CA CYS A 23 3.81 5.10 17.22
C CYS A 23 4.37 3.68 16.99
N LEU A 24 3.79 2.89 16.10
CA LEU A 24 4.28 1.55 15.77
C LEU A 24 5.66 1.63 15.13
N ILE A 25 5.84 2.47 14.10
CA ILE A 25 7.13 2.64 13.40
C ILE A 25 8.20 3.15 14.37
N ASP A 26 7.92 4.18 15.16
CA ASP A 26 8.84 4.72 16.16
C ASP A 26 9.23 3.66 17.21
N SER A 27 8.26 2.87 17.66
CA SER A 27 8.50 1.78 18.62
C SER A 27 9.40 0.69 18.03
N VAL A 28 9.21 0.32 16.76
CA VAL A 28 10.05 -0.65 16.06
C VAL A 28 11.48 -0.13 15.91
N ILE A 29 11.65 1.14 15.51
CA ILE A 29 12.97 1.78 15.40
C ILE A 29 13.71 1.77 16.75
N LYS A 30 13.05 2.21 17.81
CA LYS A 30 13.61 2.24 19.16
C LYS A 30 13.98 0.85 19.67
N PHE A 31 13.09 -0.12 19.45
CA PHE A 31 13.33 -1.52 19.83
C PHE A 31 14.53 -2.10 19.09
N SER A 32 14.59 -1.95 17.76
CA SER A 32 15.69 -2.45 16.94
C SER A 32 17.03 -1.83 17.35
N LYS A 33 17.04 -0.52 17.62
CA LYS A 33 18.23 0.18 18.09
C LYS A 33 18.67 -0.30 19.48
N ALA A 34 17.75 -0.43 20.43
CA ALA A 34 18.06 -0.82 21.81
C ALA A 34 18.54 -2.28 21.93
N ASN A 35 18.04 -3.18 21.07
CA ASN A 35 18.34 -4.61 21.12
C ASN A 35 19.29 -5.05 20.01
N ASN A 36 19.82 -4.12 19.22
CA ASN A 36 20.70 -4.40 18.08
C ASN A 36 20.10 -5.41 17.07
N VAL A 37 18.76 -5.34 16.87
CA VAL A 37 18.04 -6.19 15.92
C VAL A 37 18.10 -5.55 14.54
N PRO A 38 18.58 -6.25 13.48
CA PRO A 38 18.60 -5.70 12.13
C PRO A 38 17.19 -5.52 11.60
N GLY A 39 16.99 -4.53 10.72
CA GLY A 39 15.72 -4.35 10.03
C GLY A 39 15.81 -3.33 8.91
N LEU A 40 14.79 -3.36 8.05
CA LEU A 40 14.61 -2.45 6.94
C LEU A 40 13.17 -1.92 6.94
N LEU A 41 13.01 -0.61 7.00
CA LEU A 41 11.74 0.06 6.75
C LEU A 41 11.70 0.49 5.28
N LEU A 42 10.66 0.08 4.57
CA LEU A 42 10.44 0.46 3.17
C LEU A 42 9.14 1.23 3.08
N PHE A 43 9.22 2.54 2.85
CA PHE A 43 8.08 3.44 2.70
C PHE A 43 7.65 3.43 1.23
N LEU A 44 6.54 2.78 0.95
CA LEU A 44 6.01 2.62 -0.41
C LEU A 44 5.07 3.76 -0.77
N ASP A 45 5.32 4.41 -1.91
CA ASP A 45 4.43 5.38 -2.53
C ASP A 45 3.88 4.81 -3.84
N PHE A 46 2.56 4.85 -4.04
CA PHE A 46 1.94 4.42 -5.29
C PHE A 46 1.57 5.62 -6.16
N GLU A 47 1.94 5.55 -7.45
CA GLU A 47 1.63 6.61 -8.41
C GLU A 47 0.13 6.74 -8.61
N LYS A 48 -0.43 7.95 -8.36
CA LYS A 48 -1.85 8.27 -8.61
C LYS A 48 -2.81 7.18 -8.12
N ALA A 49 -2.57 6.67 -6.92
CA ALA A 49 -3.20 5.46 -6.39
C ALA A 49 -4.72 5.39 -6.58
N PHE A 50 -5.44 6.49 -6.31
CA PHE A 50 -6.90 6.55 -6.48
C PHE A 50 -7.35 6.64 -7.94
N ASP A 51 -6.50 7.18 -8.81
CA ASP A 51 -6.86 7.45 -10.22
C ASP A 51 -6.56 6.25 -11.13
N THR A 52 -5.75 5.28 -10.68
CA THR A 52 -5.26 4.18 -11.54
C THR A 52 -5.87 2.82 -11.22
N LEU A 53 -6.63 2.70 -10.13
CA LEU A 53 -7.14 1.42 -9.64
C LEU A 53 -8.14 0.78 -10.62
N GLU A 54 -7.88 -0.46 -11.02
CA GLU A 54 -8.69 -1.21 -11.97
C GLU A 54 -10.03 -1.67 -11.39
N TRP A 55 -11.13 -1.41 -12.08
CA TRP A 55 -12.47 -1.84 -11.65
C TRP A 55 -12.68 -3.36 -11.62
N PRO A 56 -12.12 -4.14 -12.57
CA PRO A 56 -12.18 -5.60 -12.49
C PRO A 56 -11.54 -6.16 -11.22
N LEU A 57 -10.44 -5.57 -10.74
CA LEU A 57 -9.82 -5.95 -9.47
C LEU A 57 -10.77 -5.66 -8.31
N ASN A 58 -11.32 -4.44 -8.24
CA ASN A 58 -12.28 -4.07 -7.21
C ASN A 58 -13.41 -5.11 -7.10
N ARG A 59 -14.05 -5.45 -8.22
CA ARG A 59 -15.14 -6.43 -8.23
C ARG A 59 -14.71 -7.79 -7.70
N LYS A 60 -13.57 -8.32 -8.15
CA LYS A 60 -13.03 -9.60 -7.69
C LYS A 60 -12.69 -9.56 -6.20
N THR A 61 -12.14 -8.47 -5.72
CA THR A 61 -11.81 -8.25 -4.32
C THR A 61 -13.05 -8.29 -3.44
N PHE A 62 -14.12 -7.60 -3.82
CA PHE A 62 -15.39 -7.64 -3.09
C PHE A 62 -16.00 -9.05 -3.05
N GLN A 63 -15.92 -9.79 -4.16
CA GLN A 63 -16.34 -11.19 -4.19
C GLN A 63 -15.49 -12.05 -3.24
N TYR A 64 -14.17 -11.86 -3.25
CA TYR A 64 -13.24 -12.59 -2.38
C TYR A 64 -13.52 -12.35 -0.88
N PHE A 65 -13.84 -11.12 -0.49
CA PHE A 65 -14.24 -10.77 0.88
C PHE A 65 -15.70 -11.14 1.22
N GLY A 66 -16.45 -11.76 0.30
CA GLY A 66 -17.78 -12.28 0.54
C GLY A 66 -18.88 -11.23 0.61
N PHE A 67 -18.70 -10.08 -0.03
CA PHE A 67 -19.76 -9.08 -0.13
C PHE A 67 -20.93 -9.58 -1.00
N SER A 68 -22.14 -9.12 -0.67
CA SER A 68 -23.36 -9.57 -1.33
C SER A 68 -23.41 -9.19 -2.81
N GLN A 69 -24.11 -10.00 -3.61
CA GLN A 69 -24.34 -9.71 -5.04
C GLN A 69 -25.04 -8.37 -5.24
N SER A 70 -25.90 -7.94 -4.30
CA SER A 70 -26.55 -6.63 -4.35
C SER A 70 -25.53 -5.50 -4.34
N LEU A 71 -24.53 -5.55 -3.45
CA LEU A 71 -23.46 -4.53 -3.42
C LEU A 71 -22.64 -4.55 -4.70
N LEU A 72 -22.32 -5.72 -5.24
CA LEU A 72 -21.59 -5.84 -6.51
C LEU A 72 -22.38 -5.23 -7.68
N ASN A 73 -23.70 -5.37 -7.67
CA ASN A 73 -24.57 -4.73 -8.68
C ASN A 73 -24.58 -3.21 -8.52
N TRP A 74 -24.63 -2.68 -7.29
CA TRP A 74 -24.50 -1.25 -7.05
C TRP A 74 -23.16 -0.69 -7.53
N LEU A 75 -22.04 -1.39 -7.26
CA LEU A 75 -20.73 -0.99 -7.78
C LEU A 75 -20.73 -0.92 -9.32
N LYS A 76 -21.37 -1.88 -9.96
CA LYS A 76 -21.53 -1.84 -11.42
C LYS A 76 -22.29 -0.59 -11.88
N VAL A 77 -23.38 -0.22 -11.23
CA VAL A 77 -24.16 0.98 -11.53
C VAL A 77 -23.33 2.26 -11.36
N PHE A 78 -22.51 2.33 -10.31
CA PHE A 78 -21.72 3.53 -10.02
C PHE A 78 -20.52 3.73 -10.97
N TYR A 79 -19.96 2.66 -11.52
CA TYR A 79 -18.71 2.71 -12.28
C TYR A 79 -18.85 2.28 -13.75
N CYS A 80 -19.92 1.59 -14.14
CA CYS A 80 -20.15 1.23 -15.54
C CYS A 80 -20.61 2.45 -16.36
N ASN A 81 -20.01 2.64 -17.53
CA ASN A 81 -20.32 3.75 -18.43
C ASN A 81 -20.23 5.13 -17.73
N SER A 82 -19.26 5.28 -16.85
CA SER A 82 -19.01 6.55 -16.18
C SER A 82 -18.34 7.52 -17.12
N GLU A 83 -18.93 8.70 -17.25
CA GLU A 83 -18.36 9.80 -18.03
C GLU A 83 -18.03 10.97 -17.11
N ASN A 84 -17.09 11.79 -17.53
CA ASN A 84 -16.69 13.01 -16.86
C ASN A 84 -16.49 14.15 -17.85
N CYS A 85 -16.54 15.40 -17.40
CA CYS A 85 -16.14 16.57 -18.16
C CYS A 85 -15.31 17.50 -17.26
N ILE A 86 -14.48 18.33 -17.87
CA ILE A 86 -13.69 19.34 -17.17
C ILE A 86 -14.41 20.68 -17.24
N LEU A 87 -14.67 21.28 -16.07
CA LEU A 87 -15.18 22.63 -15.94
C LEU A 87 -14.04 23.60 -15.67
N ASN A 88 -13.86 24.58 -16.55
CA ASN A 88 -12.88 25.65 -16.38
C ASN A 88 -13.49 27.00 -16.70
N ASN A 89 -13.53 27.93 -15.76
CA ASN A 89 -14.08 29.29 -15.90
C ASN A 89 -15.49 29.35 -16.52
N GLY A 90 -16.37 28.38 -16.15
CA GLY A 90 -17.73 28.31 -16.67
C GLY A 90 -17.89 27.59 -18.02
N TRP A 91 -16.81 27.14 -18.63
CA TRP A 91 -16.81 26.33 -19.84
C TRP A 91 -16.63 24.87 -19.51
N ALA A 92 -17.46 24.01 -20.11
CA ALA A 92 -17.38 22.56 -19.99
C ALA A 92 -16.69 21.97 -21.23
N SER A 93 -15.76 21.02 -21.01
CA SER A 93 -15.24 20.18 -22.09
C SER A 93 -16.31 19.21 -22.60
N ASN A 94 -16.04 18.52 -23.73
CA ASN A 94 -16.82 17.35 -24.09
C ASN A 94 -16.71 16.28 -23.00
N PHE A 95 -17.76 15.45 -22.87
CA PHE A 95 -17.72 14.29 -21.99
C PHE A 95 -16.72 13.25 -22.52
N PHE A 96 -16.01 12.60 -21.60
CA PHE A 96 -15.09 11.51 -21.89
C PHE A 96 -15.33 10.36 -20.91
N GLU A 97 -15.14 9.13 -21.39
CA GLU A 97 -15.33 7.93 -20.59
C GLU A 97 -14.23 7.76 -19.55
N LEU A 98 -14.63 7.32 -18.35
CA LEU A 98 -13.73 6.85 -17.30
C LEU A 98 -13.70 5.33 -17.31
N ASN A 99 -12.49 4.75 -17.42
CA ASN A 99 -12.31 3.30 -17.52
C ASN A 99 -11.63 2.69 -16.31
N TRP A 100 -11.11 3.51 -15.40
CA TRP A 100 -10.40 3.12 -14.16
C TRP A 100 -10.47 4.22 -13.12
N GLY A 101 -9.89 3.92 -11.94
CA GLY A 101 -9.84 4.85 -10.81
C GLY A 101 -11.09 4.85 -9.95
N VAL A 102 -10.97 5.45 -8.77
CA VAL A 102 -12.08 5.72 -7.87
C VAL A 102 -12.31 7.22 -7.77
N ARG A 103 -13.57 7.64 -7.70
CA ARG A 103 -13.93 9.07 -7.75
C ARG A 103 -13.43 9.80 -6.51
N GLN A 104 -12.60 10.81 -6.69
CA GLN A 104 -12.21 11.71 -5.61
C GLN A 104 -13.44 12.47 -5.09
N GLY A 105 -13.54 12.60 -3.75
CA GLY A 105 -14.71 13.20 -3.11
C GLY A 105 -15.93 12.26 -2.92
N CYS A 106 -15.93 11.06 -3.48
CA CYS A 106 -16.97 10.08 -3.22
C CYS A 106 -16.71 9.36 -1.89
N PRO A 107 -17.68 9.30 -0.96
CA PRO A 107 -17.50 8.62 0.34
C PRO A 107 -17.18 7.12 0.24
N LEU A 108 -17.54 6.47 -0.87
CA LEU A 108 -17.28 5.06 -1.10
C LEU A 108 -15.84 4.79 -1.58
N SER A 109 -15.23 5.76 -2.27
CA SER A 109 -13.91 5.59 -2.91
C SER A 109 -12.79 5.15 -1.96
N PRO A 110 -12.64 5.70 -0.75
CA PRO A 110 -11.63 5.24 0.20
C PRO A 110 -11.78 3.76 0.55
N TYR A 111 -13.02 3.28 0.74
CA TYR A 111 -13.27 1.87 1.07
C TYR A 111 -12.98 0.93 -0.09
N LEU A 112 -13.30 1.34 -1.32
CA LEU A 112 -12.95 0.58 -2.54
C LEU A 112 -11.44 0.42 -2.66
N PHE A 113 -10.71 1.50 -2.44
CA PHE A 113 -9.26 1.51 -2.49
C PHE A 113 -8.65 0.62 -1.41
N ILE A 114 -9.03 0.83 -0.14
CA ILE A 114 -8.51 0.07 1.00
C ILE A 114 -8.74 -1.44 0.83
N LEU A 115 -9.95 -1.84 0.39
CA LEU A 115 -10.26 -3.24 0.13
C LEU A 115 -9.37 -3.84 -0.95
N SER A 116 -9.10 -3.08 -2.02
CA SER A 116 -8.23 -3.56 -3.10
C SER A 116 -6.79 -3.74 -2.65
N VAL A 117 -6.26 -2.81 -1.86
CA VAL A 117 -4.89 -2.90 -1.34
C VAL A 117 -4.77 -3.95 -0.22
N GLU A 118 -5.86 -4.29 0.47
CA GLU A 118 -5.87 -5.38 1.46
C GLU A 118 -5.47 -6.74 0.85
N VAL A 119 -5.70 -6.94 -0.46
CA VAL A 119 -5.22 -8.13 -1.17
C VAL A 119 -3.69 -8.19 -1.17
N LEU A 120 -3.03 -7.07 -1.43
CA LEU A 120 -1.57 -6.95 -1.34
C LEU A 120 -1.08 -7.17 0.09
N THR A 121 -1.71 -6.52 1.06
CA THR A 121 -1.43 -6.67 2.49
C THR A 121 -1.49 -8.13 2.92
N ASN A 122 -2.56 -8.84 2.53
CA ASN A 122 -2.72 -10.26 2.83
C ASN A 122 -1.66 -11.13 2.15
N ALA A 123 -1.30 -10.83 0.89
CA ALA A 123 -0.25 -11.56 0.18
C ALA A 123 1.10 -11.44 0.89
N ILE A 124 1.50 -10.24 1.30
CA ILE A 124 2.75 -9.99 2.04
C ILE A 124 2.74 -10.71 3.41
N ARG A 125 1.65 -10.61 4.15
CA ARG A 125 1.53 -11.22 5.49
C ARG A 125 1.66 -12.73 5.49
N HIS A 126 1.05 -13.40 4.52
CA HIS A 126 1.02 -14.87 4.45
C HIS A 126 2.22 -15.47 3.72
N LYS A 127 3.03 -14.64 3.08
CA LYS A 127 4.28 -15.10 2.44
C LYS A 127 5.32 -15.41 3.49
N LYS A 128 5.78 -16.68 3.54
CA LYS A 128 6.72 -17.16 4.57
C LYS A 128 8.13 -16.59 4.38
N GLU A 129 8.53 -16.37 3.14
CA GLU A 129 9.83 -15.84 2.76
C GLU A 129 9.97 -14.33 3.06
N ILE A 130 8.87 -13.65 3.36
CA ILE A 130 8.89 -12.26 3.85
C ILE A 130 8.84 -12.30 5.37
N CYS A 131 9.96 -12.00 6.00
CA CYS A 131 10.09 -11.93 7.45
C CYS A 131 10.06 -10.48 7.95
N GLY A 132 9.33 -10.24 9.02
CA GLY A 132 9.24 -8.95 9.67
C GLY A 132 10.19 -8.82 10.87
N VAL A 133 10.22 -7.64 11.48
CA VAL A 133 10.91 -7.44 12.76
C VAL A 133 10.10 -8.10 13.87
N ILE A 134 10.75 -8.96 14.66
CA ILE A 134 10.14 -9.63 15.81
C ILE A 134 10.33 -8.76 17.04
N VAL A 135 9.22 -8.25 17.57
CA VAL A 135 9.20 -7.47 18.82
C VAL A 135 8.54 -8.34 19.90
N LYS A 136 9.33 -8.79 20.86
CA LYS A 136 8.94 -9.85 21.82
C LYS A 136 8.48 -11.09 21.05
N ASP A 137 7.21 -11.48 21.17
CA ASP A 137 6.65 -12.68 20.53
C ASP A 137 5.79 -12.36 19.28
N LYS A 138 5.82 -11.10 18.82
CA LYS A 138 4.99 -10.66 17.69
C LYS A 138 5.86 -10.24 16.52
N GLU A 139 5.64 -10.87 15.37
CA GLU A 139 6.21 -10.45 14.09
C GLU A 139 5.43 -9.26 13.53
N ILE A 140 6.14 -8.20 13.17
CA ILE A 140 5.58 -6.99 12.58
C ILE A 140 6.15 -6.86 11.17
N LYS A 141 5.32 -7.05 10.15
CA LYS A 141 5.73 -7.03 8.73
C LYS A 141 5.39 -5.73 8.01
N LEU A 142 4.32 -5.05 8.44
CA LEU A 142 3.87 -3.84 7.76
C LEU A 142 3.00 -2.96 8.66
N SER A 143 2.85 -1.71 8.23
CA SER A 143 1.91 -0.71 8.75
C SER A 143 1.30 0.02 7.56
N GLN A 144 0.01 0.33 7.60
CA GLN A 144 -0.68 0.93 6.46
C GLN A 144 -1.68 1.99 6.89
N TYR A 145 -1.64 3.13 6.20
CA TYR A 145 -2.63 4.19 6.31
C TYR A 145 -3.12 4.59 4.91
N ALA A 146 -4.31 4.12 4.53
CA ALA A 146 -4.86 4.24 3.18
C ALA A 146 -3.88 3.75 2.10
N ASN A 147 -3.34 4.65 1.27
CA ASN A 147 -2.35 4.34 0.24
C ASN A 147 -0.91 4.30 0.74
N ASP A 148 -0.64 4.86 1.92
CA ASP A 148 0.70 4.88 2.50
C ASP A 148 0.97 3.55 3.19
N MET A 149 1.88 2.78 2.65
CA MET A 149 2.28 1.47 3.18
C MET A 149 3.75 1.50 3.57
N THR A 150 4.03 1.07 4.79
CA THR A 150 5.40 0.85 5.27
C THR A 150 5.61 -0.64 5.49
N LEU A 151 6.54 -1.26 4.76
CA LEU A 151 6.99 -2.60 5.08
C LEU A 151 8.04 -2.52 6.18
N ILE A 152 8.00 -3.47 7.10
CA ILE A 152 8.88 -3.61 8.24
C ILE A 152 9.52 -4.98 8.12
N LEU A 153 10.69 -5.05 7.49
CA LEU A 153 11.38 -6.27 7.15
C LEU A 153 12.54 -6.55 8.11
N ASP A 154 12.94 -7.81 8.22
CA ASP A 154 14.06 -8.28 9.04
C ASP A 154 15.44 -7.83 8.55
N GLY A 155 15.52 -7.19 7.39
CA GLY A 155 16.75 -6.73 6.76
C GLY A 155 17.42 -7.78 5.87
N SER A 156 16.85 -8.97 5.69
CA SER A 156 17.37 -9.97 4.75
C SER A 156 17.08 -9.58 3.30
N GLU A 157 18.00 -9.94 2.39
CA GLU A 157 17.83 -9.74 0.96
C GLU A 157 16.64 -10.53 0.41
N GLU A 158 16.40 -11.72 0.93
CA GLU A 158 15.28 -12.58 0.54
C GLU A 158 13.94 -11.91 0.83
N SER A 159 13.71 -11.42 2.05
CA SER A 159 12.49 -10.70 2.43
C SER A 159 12.25 -9.47 1.55
N PHE A 160 13.32 -8.73 1.25
CA PHE A 160 13.24 -7.56 0.39
C PHE A 160 12.85 -7.92 -1.04
N LEU A 161 13.55 -8.87 -1.68
CA LEU A 161 13.30 -9.27 -3.06
C LEU A 161 11.92 -9.90 -3.24
N GLU A 162 11.48 -10.74 -2.30
CA GLU A 162 10.14 -11.35 -2.33
C GLU A 162 9.03 -10.30 -2.15
N SER A 163 9.26 -9.28 -1.32
CA SER A 163 8.31 -8.14 -1.21
C SER A 163 8.16 -7.41 -2.52
N LEU A 164 9.27 -7.10 -3.22
CA LEU A 164 9.22 -6.42 -4.52
C LEU A 164 8.52 -7.26 -5.59
N LYS A 165 8.74 -8.59 -5.61
CA LYS A 165 8.04 -9.49 -6.55
C LYS A 165 6.51 -9.47 -6.34
N ILE A 166 6.05 -9.50 -5.09
CA ILE A 166 4.62 -9.43 -4.79
C ILE A 166 4.04 -8.07 -5.18
N ILE A 167 4.74 -6.98 -4.89
CA ILE A 167 4.33 -5.62 -5.27
C ILE A 167 4.23 -5.48 -6.79
N ASP A 168 5.24 -5.95 -7.54
CA ASP A 168 5.24 -5.93 -9.00
C ASP A 168 4.08 -6.76 -9.58
N TYR A 169 3.88 -7.97 -9.04
CA TYR A 169 2.75 -8.81 -9.45
C TYR A 169 1.40 -8.13 -9.17
N PHE A 170 1.24 -7.55 -7.98
CA PHE A 170 0.04 -6.79 -7.64
C PHE A 170 -0.15 -5.60 -8.58
N GLY A 171 0.92 -4.88 -8.90
CA GLY A 171 0.91 -3.78 -9.87
C GLY A 171 0.36 -4.18 -11.24
N LYS A 172 0.68 -5.38 -11.72
CA LYS A 172 0.20 -5.92 -13.01
C LYS A 172 -1.30 -6.20 -13.03
N ILE A 173 -1.91 -6.53 -11.89
CA ILE A 173 -3.34 -6.85 -11.79
C ILE A 173 -4.20 -5.68 -11.31
N SER A 174 -3.59 -4.67 -10.69
CA SER A 174 -4.27 -3.52 -10.10
C SER A 174 -4.07 -2.21 -10.86
N SER A 175 -3.06 -2.19 -11.74
CA SER A 175 -2.49 -0.98 -12.36
C SER A 175 -1.86 0.01 -11.36
N LEU A 176 -1.76 -0.36 -10.08
CA LEU A 176 -1.05 0.41 -9.06
C LEU A 176 0.45 0.24 -9.23
N ARG A 177 1.13 1.29 -9.65
CA ARG A 177 2.58 1.29 -9.86
C ARG A 177 3.30 1.92 -8.69
N LEU A 178 4.40 1.27 -8.28
CA LEU A 178 5.28 1.83 -7.28
C LEU A 178 6.01 3.06 -7.83
N ASN A 179 5.94 4.17 -7.12
CA ASN A 179 6.70 5.37 -7.41
C ASN A 179 8.12 5.25 -6.87
N SER A 180 9.05 4.76 -7.70
CA SER A 180 10.45 4.57 -7.29
C SER A 180 11.16 5.86 -6.86
N LYS A 181 10.66 7.03 -7.30
CA LYS A 181 11.24 8.34 -6.94
C LYS A 181 10.85 8.79 -5.54
N LYS A 182 9.69 8.36 -5.03
CA LYS A 182 9.18 8.73 -3.71
C LYS A 182 9.26 7.59 -2.71
N THR A 183 9.43 6.35 -3.17
CA THR A 183 9.66 5.21 -2.29
C THR A 183 11.01 5.36 -1.61
N GLU A 184 11.02 5.26 -0.29
CA GLU A 184 12.20 5.45 0.55
C GLU A 184 12.49 4.21 1.37
N ALA A 185 13.77 3.98 1.68
CA ALA A 185 14.21 2.88 2.49
C ALA A 185 15.09 3.38 3.65
N LEU A 186 14.87 2.84 4.83
CA LEU A 186 15.63 3.18 6.04
C LEU A 186 16.07 1.89 6.73
N TRP A 187 17.39 1.68 6.81
CA TRP A 187 17.99 0.64 7.65
C TRP A 187 17.91 0.99 9.13
N ILE A 188 17.59 0.01 9.97
CA ILE A 188 17.43 0.20 11.42
C ILE A 188 18.21 -0.84 12.23
N GLY A 189 18.47 -0.51 13.48
CA GLY A 189 19.16 -1.41 14.43
C GLY A 189 20.58 -1.73 13.98
N ALA A 190 20.95 -3.00 13.98
CA ALA A 190 22.29 -3.48 13.59
C ALA A 190 22.65 -3.15 12.13
N SER A 191 21.66 -2.86 11.29
CA SER A 191 21.84 -2.54 9.87
C SER A 191 21.87 -1.04 9.59
N ALA A 192 21.79 -0.17 10.60
CA ALA A 192 21.64 1.27 10.42
C ALA A 192 22.77 1.93 9.61
N ASP A 193 23.98 1.34 9.63
CA ASP A 193 25.16 1.81 8.90
C ASP A 193 25.36 1.12 7.54
N TRP A 194 24.41 0.24 7.15
CA TRP A 194 24.54 -0.46 5.87
C TRP A 194 24.29 0.50 4.70
N ASP A 195 25.24 0.47 3.75
CA ASP A 195 25.07 1.24 2.51
C ASP A 195 24.16 0.48 1.56
N PHE A 196 23.11 1.13 1.08
CA PHE A 196 22.04 0.50 0.30
C PHE A 196 22.51 0.20 -1.13
N LYS A 197 22.98 -1.03 -1.38
CA LYS A 197 23.31 -1.53 -2.73
C LYS A 197 22.22 -2.43 -3.36
N LEU A 198 21.12 -2.68 -2.64
CA LEU A 198 20.12 -3.68 -3.02
C LEU A 198 19.20 -3.28 -4.20
N CYS A 199 19.14 -2.00 -4.57
CA CYS A 199 18.39 -1.58 -5.75
C CYS A 199 19.09 -0.43 -6.46
N PRO A 200 19.71 -0.66 -7.66
CA PRO A 200 20.45 0.37 -8.40
C PRO A 200 19.60 1.61 -8.73
N GLU A 201 18.30 1.45 -8.89
CA GLU A 201 17.37 2.55 -9.17
C GLU A 201 17.06 3.42 -7.94
N MET A 202 17.03 2.84 -6.72
CA MET A 202 16.87 3.56 -5.47
C MET A 202 18.17 4.19 -4.95
N ALA A 203 19.33 3.61 -5.29
CA ALA A 203 20.66 4.10 -4.89
C ALA A 203 21.03 5.44 -5.54
N LYS A 204 20.47 5.77 -6.71
CA LYS A 204 20.79 7.00 -7.44
C LYS A 204 20.33 8.29 -6.75
N LYS A 205 19.39 8.22 -5.79
CA LYS A 205 18.85 9.40 -5.11
C LYS A 205 19.80 10.03 -4.08
N LYS A 206 20.63 9.23 -3.41
CA LYS A 206 21.57 9.73 -2.37
C LYS A 206 22.84 10.40 -2.93
N GLN A 207 23.17 10.21 -4.22
CA GLN A 207 24.34 10.83 -4.85
C GLN A 207 24.09 12.20 -5.47
N SER A 208 22.83 12.61 -5.68
CA SER A 208 22.47 13.90 -6.25
C SER A 208 22.20 15.01 -5.23
N GLU A 209 22.21 14.66 -3.91
CA GLU A 209 21.94 15.61 -2.81
C GLU A 209 23.19 15.85 -1.90
N ARG A 210 24.40 15.51 -2.39
CA ARG A 210 25.67 15.88 -1.77
C ARG A 210 26.43 16.92 -2.58
#